data_12590c8c633c526f76fe0ffa5d2240ab
#
_entry.id   12590c8c633c526f76fe0ffa5d2240ab
#
_cell.length_a   1.000
_cell.length_b   1.000
_cell.length_c   1.000
_cell.angle_alpha   90.00
_cell.angle_beta   90.00
_cell.angle_gamma   90.00
#
_symmetry.space_group_name_H-M   'P 1'
#
loop_
_entity.id
_entity.type
_entity.pdbx_description
1 polymer ?
#
loop_
_entity_poly.entity_id
_entity_poly.type
_entity_poly.pdbx_seq_one_letter_code
_entity_poly.pdbx_strand_id
1 'polypeptide(L)'
;MKALAIRRYKAPMELMELPKPVPGPGDLLVRVRAASVNPLDYKIRDGGVKVLLPYSFPLILGNDLAGDVEAVGPGVTKFKVGDAIYARLDKDRIGAIAEYALVRESAAARKPERLDYVQAASLPLVGLTGWQALVDIAHVRTGQKVLIHAGSGGVGTFAIQLAKHLGAQVATTASAKNHALVKSLGADVAIDYKTTRFEDVAKDEDVVFDTQAGETLLRSFDAVKSGGVVVTVGGRPDAKFARAWGLSRPLVWILGFLNRRVAGRARKTGARFEYLFMRASGEELEKIAVLVDQGVIKPILDKTFPLEGAAEAVSYVESGRSVGKVVIRVAN
;
A
#
# COMPACT_ATOMS: atom_id res chain seq x y z
N MET A 1 0.43 -3.38 27.13
CA MET A 1 1.20 -3.75 25.93
C MET A 1 1.95 -2.54 25.40
N LYS A 2 3.16 -2.75 24.88
CA LYS A 2 3.92 -1.69 24.21
C LYS A 2 3.37 -1.42 22.82
N ALA A 3 3.25 -0.13 22.45
CA ALA A 3 2.76 0.29 21.14
C ALA A 3 3.36 1.65 20.74
N LEU A 4 3.64 1.85 19.45
CA LEU A 4 4.02 3.15 18.92
C LEU A 4 2.77 3.98 18.70
N ALA A 5 2.61 5.07 19.45
CA ALA A 5 1.40 5.89 19.41
C ALA A 5 1.69 7.40 19.40
N ILE A 6 0.66 8.16 19.05
CA ILE A 6 0.63 9.62 19.14
C ILE A 6 -0.55 10.07 19.99
N ARG A 7 -0.36 11.17 20.77
CA ARG A 7 -1.40 11.75 21.64
C ARG A 7 -2.33 12.73 20.91
N ARG A 8 -1.91 13.22 19.76
CA ARG A 8 -2.66 14.09 18.84
C ARG A 8 -1.95 14.13 17.50
N TYR A 9 -2.61 14.60 16.47
CA TYR A 9 -1.94 14.83 15.18
C TYR A 9 -0.73 15.74 15.33
N LYS A 10 0.34 15.43 14.59
CA LYS A 10 1.63 16.13 14.59
C LYS A 10 2.39 16.07 15.93
N ALA A 11 1.93 15.28 16.90
CA ALA A 11 2.70 15.03 18.11
C ALA A 11 3.89 14.09 17.82
N PRO A 12 4.93 14.09 18.68
CA PRO A 12 5.96 13.08 18.65
C PRO A 12 5.36 11.66 18.70
N MET A 13 6.01 10.74 18.03
CA MET A 13 5.72 9.31 18.13
C MET A 13 6.41 8.77 19.38
N GLU A 14 5.66 8.15 20.27
CA GLU A 14 6.13 7.63 21.55
C GLU A 14 5.81 6.14 21.67
N LEU A 15 6.74 5.38 22.23
CA LEU A 15 6.45 4.00 22.65
C LEU A 15 5.70 4.10 23.99
N MET A 16 4.43 3.73 23.98
CA MET A 16 3.52 3.82 25.13
C MET A 16 3.12 2.44 25.63
N GLU A 17 2.92 2.35 26.95
CA GLU A 17 2.20 1.23 27.56
C GLU A 17 0.69 1.51 27.50
N LEU A 18 -0.04 0.66 26.79
CA LEU A 18 -1.47 0.75 26.58
C LEU A 18 -2.17 -0.55 27.00
N PRO A 19 -3.46 -0.53 27.33
CA PRO A 19 -4.20 -1.77 27.60
C PRO A 19 -4.16 -2.72 26.41
N LYS A 20 -4.05 -4.02 26.67
CA LYS A 20 -4.22 -5.05 25.64
C LYS A 20 -5.67 -5.06 25.17
N PRO A 21 -5.95 -4.98 23.86
CA PRO A 21 -7.32 -4.95 23.39
C PRO A 21 -8.03 -6.29 23.53
N VAL A 22 -9.35 -6.26 23.60
CA VAL A 22 -10.22 -7.45 23.71
C VAL A 22 -10.96 -7.60 22.37
N PRO A 23 -10.94 -8.82 21.76
CA PRO A 23 -11.61 -9.06 20.48
C PRO A 23 -13.13 -9.02 20.64
N GLY A 24 -13.78 -8.20 19.82
CA GLY A 24 -15.23 -8.16 19.64
C GLY A 24 -15.72 -9.13 18.58
N PRO A 25 -17.02 -9.11 18.23
CA PRO A 25 -17.57 -9.97 17.19
C PRO A 25 -16.84 -9.80 15.84
N GLY A 26 -16.42 -10.94 15.25
CA GLY A 26 -15.69 -10.97 13.98
C GLY A 26 -14.23 -10.52 14.04
N ASP A 27 -13.68 -10.31 15.25
CA ASP A 27 -12.30 -9.88 15.44
C ASP A 27 -11.37 -11.04 15.81
N LEU A 28 -10.14 -10.93 15.34
CA LEU A 28 -8.99 -11.70 15.79
C LEU A 28 -8.14 -10.81 16.70
N LEU A 29 -7.76 -11.28 17.88
CA LEU A 29 -6.67 -10.70 18.62
C LEU A 29 -5.38 -11.35 18.14
N VAL A 30 -4.48 -10.57 17.60
CA VAL A 30 -3.23 -11.05 17.02
C VAL A 30 -2.06 -10.61 17.89
N ARG A 31 -1.23 -11.57 18.31
CA ARG A 31 0.09 -11.29 18.83
C ARG A 31 0.99 -10.96 17.66
N VAL A 32 1.36 -9.70 17.55
CA VAL A 32 2.13 -9.18 16.41
C VAL A 32 3.59 -9.65 16.52
N ARG A 33 4.08 -10.31 15.47
CA ARG A 33 5.49 -10.69 15.33
C ARG A 33 6.27 -9.65 14.57
N ALA A 34 5.64 -9.08 13.53
CA ALA A 34 6.22 -8.00 12.74
C ALA A 34 5.12 -7.07 12.22
N ALA A 35 5.47 -5.80 12.06
CA ALA A 35 4.65 -4.76 11.43
C ALA A 35 5.46 -4.04 10.36
N SER A 36 4.86 -3.57 9.27
CA SER A 36 5.60 -2.81 8.27
C SER A 36 5.19 -1.35 8.22
N VAL A 37 6.17 -0.52 7.87
CA VAL A 37 5.96 0.93 7.75
C VAL A 37 5.57 1.31 6.32
N ASN A 38 4.60 2.20 6.22
CA ASN A 38 4.09 2.75 4.97
C ASN A 38 4.06 4.28 4.99
N PRO A 39 4.15 4.95 3.81
CA PRO A 39 3.94 6.39 3.74
C PRO A 39 2.61 6.86 4.33
N LEU A 40 1.61 5.98 4.40
CA LEU A 40 0.33 6.26 5.02
C LEU A 40 0.46 6.53 6.53
N ASP A 41 1.40 5.88 7.23
CA ASP A 41 1.55 5.99 8.69
C ASP A 41 1.96 7.41 9.10
N TYR A 42 2.97 8.02 8.44
CA TYR A 42 3.34 9.41 8.75
C TYR A 42 2.31 10.41 8.21
N LYS A 43 1.61 10.13 7.10
CA LYS A 43 0.49 10.97 6.63
C LYS A 43 -0.67 10.99 7.63
N ILE A 44 -0.96 9.85 8.27
CA ILE A 44 -1.94 9.77 9.37
C ILE A 44 -1.44 10.55 10.57
N ARG A 45 -0.20 10.33 11.01
CA ARG A 45 0.45 11.08 12.11
C ARG A 45 0.28 12.59 11.91
N ASP A 46 0.50 13.08 10.70
CA ASP A 46 0.44 14.51 10.38
C ASP A 46 -0.98 15.04 10.14
N GLY A 47 -1.99 14.17 10.20
CA GLY A 47 -3.39 14.54 9.98
C GLY A 47 -3.74 14.77 8.49
N GLY A 48 -2.90 14.30 7.58
CA GLY A 48 -3.11 14.49 6.13
C GLY A 48 -4.37 13.81 5.59
N VAL A 49 -4.89 12.83 6.32
CA VAL A 49 -6.11 12.08 5.94
C VAL A 49 -7.27 12.30 6.92
N LYS A 50 -7.16 13.18 7.92
CA LYS A 50 -8.13 13.35 9.02
C LYS A 50 -9.55 13.70 8.56
N VAL A 51 -9.70 14.33 7.40
CA VAL A 51 -11.01 14.68 6.84
C VAL A 51 -11.78 13.44 6.37
N LEU A 52 -11.04 12.43 5.85
CA LEU A 52 -11.62 11.17 5.40
C LEU A 52 -11.65 10.11 6.51
N LEU A 53 -10.64 10.13 7.36
CA LEU A 53 -10.40 9.16 8.43
C LEU A 53 -10.10 9.91 9.74
N PRO A 54 -11.12 10.30 10.48
CA PRO A 54 -10.94 10.85 11.82
C PRO A 54 -10.57 9.73 12.79
N TYR A 55 -9.50 9.94 13.58
CA TYR A 55 -9.05 8.98 14.59
C TYR A 55 -9.17 9.57 16.00
N SER A 56 -9.40 8.67 16.98
CA SER A 56 -9.33 8.99 18.42
C SER A 56 -7.90 8.83 18.93
N PHE A 57 -7.57 9.47 20.05
CA PHE A 57 -6.25 9.45 20.66
C PHE A 57 -6.28 8.87 22.08
N PRO A 58 -5.20 8.22 22.58
CA PRO A 58 -3.96 7.97 21.85
C PRO A 58 -4.18 7.04 20.63
N LEU A 59 -3.55 7.36 19.50
CA LEU A 59 -3.64 6.59 18.27
C LEU A 59 -2.40 5.74 18.08
N ILE A 60 -2.55 4.42 18.06
CA ILE A 60 -1.50 3.49 17.69
C ILE A 60 -1.33 3.53 16.17
N LEU A 61 -0.08 3.68 15.70
CA LEU A 61 0.24 3.72 14.28
C LEU A 61 0.43 2.31 13.70
N GLY A 62 0.47 2.24 12.38
CA GLY A 62 0.73 1.02 11.62
C GLY A 62 -0.51 0.43 10.97
N ASN A 63 -0.33 -0.02 9.74
CA ASN A 63 -1.41 -0.54 8.89
C ASN A 63 -1.25 -2.02 8.55
N ASP A 64 -0.02 -2.56 8.59
CA ASP A 64 0.33 -3.92 8.18
C ASP A 64 0.93 -4.71 9.32
N LEU A 65 0.55 -5.96 9.43
CA LEU A 65 1.17 -6.89 10.38
C LEU A 65 1.24 -8.33 9.84
N ALA A 66 2.10 -9.11 10.49
CA ALA A 66 2.03 -10.57 10.52
C ALA A 66 2.24 -11.04 11.97
N GLY A 67 1.53 -12.10 12.37
CA GLY A 67 1.57 -12.59 13.72
C GLY A 67 0.68 -13.80 13.91
N ASP A 68 0.54 -14.22 15.17
CA ASP A 68 -0.24 -15.38 15.56
C ASP A 68 -1.57 -14.97 16.18
N VAL A 69 -2.63 -15.66 15.84
CA VAL A 69 -3.95 -15.48 16.47
C VAL A 69 -3.86 -15.95 17.92
N GLU A 70 -4.04 -15.04 18.86
CA GLU A 70 -4.00 -15.35 20.30
C GLU A 70 -5.40 -15.61 20.87
N ALA A 71 -6.40 -14.91 20.34
CA ALA A 71 -7.80 -15.14 20.69
C ALA A 71 -8.70 -14.77 19.50
N VAL A 72 -9.90 -15.31 19.48
CA VAL A 72 -10.93 -15.04 18.49
C VAL A 72 -12.19 -14.51 19.17
N GLY A 73 -12.81 -13.51 18.55
CA GLY A 73 -14.09 -12.97 19.00
C GLY A 73 -15.28 -13.84 18.56
N PRO A 74 -16.48 -13.56 19.08
CA PRO A 74 -17.69 -14.26 18.66
C PRO A 74 -17.91 -14.17 17.13
N GLY A 75 -18.35 -15.28 16.53
CA GLY A 75 -18.70 -15.33 15.10
C GLY A 75 -17.52 -15.50 14.15
N VAL A 76 -16.28 -15.55 14.63
CA VAL A 76 -15.11 -15.92 13.82
C VAL A 76 -15.20 -17.40 13.44
N THR A 77 -15.00 -17.70 12.15
CA THR A 77 -15.14 -19.07 11.60
C THR A 77 -13.93 -19.51 10.75
N LYS A 78 -13.17 -18.59 10.18
CA LYS A 78 -12.06 -18.90 9.26
C LYS A 78 -10.72 -19.17 9.97
N PHE A 79 -10.57 -18.64 11.17
CA PHE A 79 -9.31 -18.71 11.93
C PHE A 79 -9.53 -19.23 13.34
N LYS A 80 -8.48 -19.82 13.89
CA LYS A 80 -8.41 -20.32 15.27
C LYS A 80 -7.14 -19.83 15.95
N VAL A 81 -7.10 -19.95 17.28
CA VAL A 81 -5.92 -19.69 18.09
C VAL A 81 -4.74 -20.52 17.59
N GLY A 82 -3.59 -19.87 17.43
CA GLY A 82 -2.36 -20.45 16.91
C GLY A 82 -2.17 -20.32 15.40
N ASP A 83 -3.19 -19.90 14.65
CA ASP A 83 -3.02 -19.68 13.21
C ASP A 83 -2.08 -18.49 12.95
N ALA A 84 -1.08 -18.70 12.08
CA ALA A 84 -0.19 -17.66 11.61
C ALA A 84 -0.87 -16.88 10.47
N ILE A 85 -1.02 -15.57 10.65
CA ILE A 85 -1.71 -14.70 9.69
C ILE A 85 -0.86 -13.50 9.29
N TYR A 86 -1.26 -12.88 8.19
CA TYR A 86 -0.84 -11.53 7.82
C TYR A 86 -2.06 -10.71 7.38
N ALA A 87 -2.01 -9.41 7.60
CA ALA A 87 -3.17 -8.56 7.38
C ALA A 87 -2.80 -7.10 7.11
N ARG A 88 -3.64 -6.45 6.31
CA ARG A 88 -3.76 -5.00 6.30
C ARG A 88 -4.98 -4.65 7.15
N LEU A 89 -4.75 -3.94 8.24
CA LEU A 89 -5.82 -3.50 9.15
C LEU A 89 -6.83 -2.60 8.44
N ASP A 90 -8.08 -2.66 8.83
CA ASP A 90 -9.09 -1.74 8.31
C ASP A 90 -8.73 -0.27 8.60
N LYS A 91 -9.09 0.62 7.67
CA LYS A 91 -8.76 2.04 7.71
C LYS A 91 -9.25 2.79 8.96
N ASP A 92 -10.34 2.31 9.56
CA ASP A 92 -10.96 2.86 10.77
C ASP A 92 -10.36 2.28 12.07
N ARG A 93 -9.56 1.22 11.98
CA ARG A 93 -9.01 0.47 13.12
C ARG A 93 -7.55 0.07 12.90
N ILE A 94 -6.69 1.06 12.63
CA ILE A 94 -5.24 0.86 12.51
C ILE A 94 -4.61 0.60 13.88
N GLY A 95 -3.33 0.21 13.90
CA GLY A 95 -2.58 -0.01 15.15
C GLY A 95 -1.69 -1.25 15.10
N ALA A 96 -1.05 -1.48 13.96
CA ALA A 96 -0.19 -2.66 13.75
C ALA A 96 1.17 -2.57 14.47
N ILE A 97 1.67 -1.36 14.77
CA ILE A 97 2.98 -1.20 15.43
C ILE A 97 2.77 -1.28 16.95
N ALA A 98 2.45 -2.48 17.42
CA ALA A 98 2.17 -2.81 18.82
C ALA A 98 2.39 -4.31 19.06
N GLU A 99 2.51 -4.72 20.33
CA GLU A 99 2.61 -6.15 20.70
C GLU A 99 1.36 -6.95 20.35
N TYR A 100 0.20 -6.29 20.37
CA TYR A 100 -1.10 -6.89 20.00
C TYR A 100 -1.92 -5.94 19.18
N ALA A 101 -2.68 -6.50 18.24
CA ALA A 101 -3.61 -5.74 17.40
C ALA A 101 -4.92 -6.50 17.19
N LEU A 102 -6.00 -5.77 16.99
CA LEU A 102 -7.27 -6.34 16.52
C LEU A 102 -7.30 -6.33 14.99
N VAL A 103 -7.66 -7.45 14.43
CA VAL A 103 -7.79 -7.65 12.99
C VAL A 103 -9.19 -8.20 12.71
N ARG A 104 -9.95 -7.58 11.81
CA ARG A 104 -11.20 -8.20 11.35
C ARG A 104 -10.89 -9.47 10.57
N GLU A 105 -11.66 -10.52 10.79
CA GLU A 105 -11.52 -11.79 10.06
C GLU A 105 -11.46 -11.58 8.54
N SER A 106 -12.30 -10.67 8.01
CA SER A 106 -12.37 -10.34 6.59
C SER A 106 -11.11 -9.64 6.02
N ALA A 107 -10.27 -9.08 6.88
CA ALA A 107 -9.04 -8.37 6.51
C ALA A 107 -7.78 -9.25 6.64
N ALA A 108 -7.91 -10.44 7.21
CA ALA A 108 -6.83 -11.39 7.46
C ALA A 108 -6.75 -12.49 6.39
N ALA A 109 -5.54 -12.96 6.15
CA ALA A 109 -5.25 -14.19 5.41
C ALA A 109 -4.19 -15.01 6.13
N ARG A 110 -4.10 -16.32 5.84
CA ARG A 110 -3.00 -17.16 6.31
C ARG A 110 -1.68 -16.63 5.78
N LYS A 111 -0.69 -16.55 6.65
CA LYS A 111 0.66 -16.16 6.27
C LYS A 111 1.19 -17.12 5.20
N PRO A 112 1.80 -16.61 4.09
CA PRO A 112 2.46 -17.50 3.12
C PRO A 112 3.46 -18.43 3.82
N GLU A 113 3.44 -19.71 3.46
CA GLU A 113 4.25 -20.73 4.13
C GLU A 113 5.75 -20.48 3.99
N ARG A 114 6.18 -20.01 2.82
CA ARG A 114 7.59 -19.72 2.48
C ARG A 114 8.17 -18.50 3.18
N LEU A 115 7.36 -17.67 3.80
CA LEU A 115 7.83 -16.42 4.40
C LEU A 115 7.93 -16.53 5.92
N ASP A 116 8.94 -15.89 6.49
CA ASP A 116 8.94 -15.52 7.89
C ASP A 116 7.96 -14.35 8.16
N TYR A 117 7.76 -14.01 9.44
CA TYR A 117 6.83 -12.92 9.80
C TYR A 117 7.27 -11.54 9.31
N VAL A 118 8.59 -11.29 9.25
CA VAL A 118 9.16 -10.01 8.80
C VAL A 118 8.87 -9.83 7.31
N GLN A 119 9.10 -10.87 6.53
CA GLN A 119 8.79 -10.88 5.11
C GLN A 119 7.27 -10.78 4.86
N ALA A 120 6.47 -11.55 5.58
CA ALA A 120 5.02 -11.54 5.43
C ALA A 120 4.39 -10.19 5.78
N ALA A 121 4.81 -9.54 6.88
CA ALA A 121 4.33 -8.21 7.27
C ALA A 121 4.61 -7.12 6.23
N SER A 122 5.59 -7.33 5.36
CA SER A 122 5.95 -6.36 4.32
C SER A 122 4.96 -6.28 3.15
N LEU A 123 4.08 -7.26 3.01
CA LEU A 123 3.26 -7.44 1.80
C LEU A 123 1.86 -6.82 1.84
N PRO A 124 1.10 -6.80 2.96
CA PRO A 124 -0.35 -6.60 2.89
C PRO A 124 -0.77 -5.33 2.17
N LEU A 125 -0.32 -4.15 2.62
CA LEU A 125 -0.73 -2.88 2.00
C LEU A 125 -0.23 -2.75 0.56
N VAL A 126 1.03 -3.06 0.31
CA VAL A 126 1.62 -2.92 -1.04
C VAL A 126 1.06 -3.95 -2.01
N GLY A 127 0.78 -5.16 -1.52
CA GLY A 127 0.16 -6.23 -2.28
C GLY A 127 -1.26 -5.88 -2.68
N LEU A 128 -2.11 -5.49 -1.72
CA LEU A 128 -3.47 -5.06 -2.00
C LEU A 128 -3.51 -3.84 -2.92
N THR A 129 -2.59 -2.89 -2.74
CA THR A 129 -2.50 -1.71 -3.60
C THR A 129 -2.17 -2.10 -5.05
N GLY A 130 -1.17 -2.94 -5.26
CA GLY A 130 -0.79 -3.42 -6.58
C GLY A 130 -1.87 -4.30 -7.22
N TRP A 131 -2.48 -5.21 -6.44
CA TRP A 131 -3.56 -6.08 -6.89
C TRP A 131 -4.76 -5.27 -7.35
N GLN A 132 -5.31 -4.41 -6.49
CA GLN A 132 -6.48 -3.61 -6.82
C GLN A 132 -6.23 -2.65 -7.99
N ALA A 133 -5.00 -2.10 -8.11
CA ALA A 133 -4.65 -1.25 -9.25
C ALA A 133 -4.61 -2.02 -10.58
N LEU A 134 -3.90 -3.15 -10.61
CA LEU A 134 -3.59 -3.85 -11.85
C LEU A 134 -4.65 -4.89 -12.24
N VAL A 135 -5.24 -5.60 -11.25
CA VAL A 135 -6.22 -6.66 -11.48
C VAL A 135 -7.64 -6.09 -11.48
N ASP A 136 -8.04 -5.42 -10.39
CA ASP A 136 -9.45 -5.02 -10.20
C ASP A 136 -9.83 -3.78 -11.02
N ILE A 137 -8.91 -2.81 -11.21
CA ILE A 137 -9.20 -1.53 -11.87
C ILE A 137 -8.70 -1.51 -13.32
N ALA A 138 -7.43 -1.83 -13.52
CA ALA A 138 -6.84 -1.77 -14.86
C ALA A 138 -7.15 -3.01 -15.69
N HIS A 139 -7.47 -4.15 -15.06
CA HIS A 139 -7.72 -5.43 -15.72
C HIS A 139 -6.59 -5.81 -16.69
N VAL A 140 -5.35 -5.72 -16.21
CA VAL A 140 -4.15 -6.00 -17.01
C VAL A 140 -4.22 -7.37 -17.65
N ARG A 141 -3.87 -7.44 -18.94
CA ARG A 141 -3.89 -8.66 -19.76
C ARG A 141 -2.54 -8.89 -20.43
N THR A 142 -2.30 -10.12 -20.83
CA THR A 142 -1.10 -10.51 -21.58
C THR A 142 -0.88 -9.61 -22.81
N GLY A 143 0.37 -9.19 -23.00
CA GLY A 143 0.80 -8.34 -24.11
C GLY A 143 0.59 -6.84 -23.91
N GLN A 144 -0.15 -6.41 -22.88
CA GLN A 144 -0.33 -4.99 -22.61
C GLN A 144 0.95 -4.32 -22.08
N LYS A 145 1.11 -3.04 -22.40
CA LYS A 145 2.20 -2.19 -21.89
C LYS A 145 1.75 -1.51 -20.59
N VAL A 146 2.58 -1.62 -19.56
CA VAL A 146 2.29 -1.07 -18.22
C VAL A 146 3.46 -0.24 -17.73
N LEU A 147 3.25 1.05 -17.54
CA LEU A 147 4.21 1.93 -16.87
C LEU A 147 3.91 1.98 -15.37
N ILE A 148 4.91 1.64 -14.54
CA ILE A 148 4.81 1.69 -13.08
C ILE A 148 5.80 2.73 -12.56
N HIS A 149 5.30 3.79 -11.90
CA HIS A 149 6.16 4.80 -11.28
C HIS A 149 6.75 4.32 -9.95
N ALA A 150 7.99 4.78 -9.66
CA ALA A 150 8.75 4.44 -8.47
C ALA A 150 8.91 2.92 -8.26
N GLY A 151 9.38 2.23 -9.29
CA GLY A 151 9.50 0.76 -9.31
C GLY A 151 10.35 0.13 -8.21
N SER A 152 11.29 0.87 -7.61
CA SER A 152 12.10 0.41 -6.50
C SER A 152 11.48 0.64 -5.11
N GLY A 153 10.31 1.27 -5.02
CA GLY A 153 9.56 1.42 -3.76
C GLY A 153 8.73 0.18 -3.42
N GLY A 154 8.16 0.14 -2.21
CA GLY A 154 7.41 -1.03 -1.76
C GLY A 154 6.28 -1.45 -2.71
N VAL A 155 5.42 -0.52 -3.15
CA VAL A 155 4.35 -0.82 -4.11
C VAL A 155 4.91 -1.19 -5.48
N GLY A 156 5.95 -0.46 -5.95
CA GLY A 156 6.53 -0.69 -7.27
C GLY A 156 7.18 -2.07 -7.41
N THR A 157 7.91 -2.52 -6.39
CA THR A 157 8.56 -3.84 -6.39
C THR A 157 7.55 -4.99 -6.45
N PHE A 158 6.40 -4.85 -5.82
CA PHE A 158 5.29 -5.80 -5.92
C PHE A 158 4.61 -5.71 -7.29
N ALA A 159 4.26 -4.50 -7.72
CA ALA A 159 3.49 -4.27 -8.94
C ALA A 159 4.23 -4.73 -10.21
N ILE A 160 5.56 -4.57 -10.29
CA ILE A 160 6.37 -5.08 -11.40
C ILE A 160 6.22 -6.60 -11.51
N GLN A 161 6.41 -7.33 -10.42
CA GLN A 161 6.31 -8.79 -10.40
C GLN A 161 4.91 -9.27 -10.77
N LEU A 162 3.86 -8.62 -10.23
CA LEU A 162 2.47 -8.94 -10.57
C LEU A 162 2.17 -8.66 -12.04
N ALA A 163 2.56 -7.50 -12.58
CA ALA A 163 2.33 -7.16 -13.99
C ALA A 163 3.02 -8.14 -14.93
N LYS A 164 4.25 -8.57 -14.60
CA LYS A 164 4.95 -9.61 -15.37
C LYS A 164 4.26 -10.96 -15.30
N HIS A 165 3.75 -11.36 -14.13
CA HIS A 165 2.96 -12.58 -13.99
C HIS A 165 1.69 -12.55 -14.85
N LEU A 166 1.05 -11.38 -14.95
CA LEU A 166 -0.12 -11.17 -15.82
C LEU A 166 0.24 -11.11 -17.33
N GLY A 167 1.51 -11.25 -17.69
CA GLY A 167 2.00 -11.27 -19.06
C GLY A 167 2.20 -9.90 -19.69
N ALA A 168 2.29 -8.83 -18.90
CA ALA A 168 2.52 -7.48 -19.41
C ALA A 168 3.97 -7.21 -19.80
N GLN A 169 4.17 -6.22 -20.69
CA GLN A 169 5.44 -5.54 -20.91
C GLN A 169 5.53 -4.39 -19.90
N VAL A 170 6.58 -4.38 -19.08
CA VAL A 170 6.67 -3.45 -17.94
C VAL A 170 7.77 -2.43 -18.13
N ALA A 171 7.40 -1.16 -18.23
CA ALA A 171 8.29 -0.03 -18.04
C ALA A 171 8.18 0.50 -16.60
N THR A 172 9.28 0.97 -16.02
CA THR A 172 9.24 1.56 -14.69
C THR A 172 10.22 2.70 -14.51
N THR A 173 9.85 3.68 -13.67
CA THR A 173 10.76 4.75 -13.27
C THR A 173 11.49 4.37 -11.98
N ALA A 174 12.80 4.47 -11.97
CA ALA A 174 13.65 4.26 -10.80
C ALA A 174 14.94 5.08 -10.96
N SER A 175 15.66 5.37 -9.87
CA SER A 175 17.01 5.92 -9.99
C SER A 175 17.97 4.90 -10.60
N ALA A 176 19.01 5.34 -11.31
CA ALA A 176 19.97 4.46 -12.00
C ALA A 176 20.54 3.36 -11.09
N LYS A 177 20.84 3.68 -9.82
CA LYS A 177 21.35 2.70 -8.83
C LYS A 177 20.41 1.52 -8.58
N ASN A 178 19.11 1.67 -8.86
CA ASN A 178 18.08 0.65 -8.62
C ASN A 178 17.66 -0.06 -9.92
N HIS A 179 18.25 0.25 -11.08
CA HIS A 179 17.88 -0.38 -12.36
C HIS A 179 18.11 -1.89 -12.36
N ALA A 180 19.23 -2.36 -11.78
CA ALA A 180 19.50 -3.79 -11.65
C ALA A 180 18.39 -4.51 -10.85
N LEU A 181 17.95 -3.91 -9.74
CA LEU A 181 16.87 -4.44 -8.92
C LEU A 181 15.57 -4.53 -9.73
N VAL A 182 15.08 -3.42 -10.31
CA VAL A 182 13.78 -3.43 -10.98
C VAL A 182 13.77 -4.35 -12.20
N LYS A 183 14.89 -4.48 -12.91
CA LYS A 183 15.06 -5.47 -13.99
C LYS A 183 15.02 -6.90 -13.49
N SER A 184 15.65 -7.21 -12.35
CA SER A 184 15.60 -8.56 -11.77
C SER A 184 14.19 -8.95 -11.29
N LEU A 185 13.31 -7.95 -11.02
CA LEU A 185 11.91 -8.15 -10.69
C LEU A 185 11.01 -8.32 -11.94
N GLY A 186 11.58 -8.15 -13.14
CA GLY A 186 10.89 -8.36 -14.39
C GLY A 186 10.56 -7.09 -15.18
N ALA A 187 11.06 -5.91 -14.81
CA ALA A 187 10.89 -4.73 -15.64
C ALA A 187 11.68 -4.85 -16.95
N ASP A 188 10.99 -4.71 -18.09
CA ASP A 188 11.61 -4.75 -19.41
C ASP A 188 12.39 -3.45 -19.67
N VAL A 189 11.86 -2.32 -19.23
CA VAL A 189 12.46 -1.00 -19.37
C VAL A 189 12.57 -0.31 -18.02
N ALA A 190 13.78 0.08 -17.62
CA ALA A 190 14.04 0.90 -16.44
C ALA A 190 14.45 2.32 -16.87
N ILE A 191 13.71 3.33 -16.42
CA ILE A 191 13.87 4.74 -16.81
C ILE A 191 14.40 5.52 -15.62
N ASP A 192 15.58 6.15 -15.75
CA ASP A 192 16.10 7.04 -14.71
C ASP A 192 15.35 8.36 -14.73
N TYR A 193 14.45 8.56 -13.78
CA TYR A 193 13.63 9.76 -13.66
C TYR A 193 14.44 11.05 -13.40
N LYS A 194 15.74 10.94 -13.06
CA LYS A 194 16.61 12.09 -12.82
C LYS A 194 17.17 12.68 -14.09
N THR A 195 17.35 11.87 -15.11
CA THR A 195 18.03 12.25 -16.37
C THR A 195 17.13 12.15 -17.59
N THR A 196 16.03 11.40 -17.49
CA THR A 196 15.20 11.04 -18.63
C THR A 196 13.73 11.34 -18.33
N ARG A 197 13.06 12.00 -19.25
CA ARG A 197 11.62 12.15 -19.20
C ARG A 197 10.99 10.82 -19.58
N PHE A 198 10.20 10.26 -18.68
CA PHE A 198 9.65 8.92 -18.89
C PHE A 198 8.68 8.86 -20.09
N GLU A 199 7.96 9.95 -20.39
CA GLU A 199 7.06 10.06 -21.54
C GLU A 199 7.77 10.11 -22.89
N ASP A 200 9.07 10.30 -22.92
CA ASP A 200 9.86 10.19 -24.16
C ASP A 200 10.22 8.73 -24.47
N VAL A 201 10.22 7.86 -23.46
CA VAL A 201 10.59 6.44 -23.55
C VAL A 201 9.35 5.54 -23.50
N ALA A 202 8.50 5.71 -22.49
CA ALA A 202 7.26 4.95 -22.32
C ALA A 202 6.14 5.69 -23.09
N LYS A 203 5.71 5.08 -24.20
CA LYS A 203 4.69 5.63 -25.10
C LYS A 203 3.62 4.61 -25.40
N ASP A 204 2.40 5.08 -25.58
CA ASP A 204 1.25 4.25 -25.92
C ASP A 204 1.00 3.14 -24.90
N GLU A 205 1.19 3.48 -23.62
CA GLU A 205 0.97 2.55 -22.52
C GLU A 205 -0.54 2.25 -22.37
N ASP A 206 -0.88 0.97 -22.18
CA ASP A 206 -2.26 0.56 -21.88
C ASP A 206 -2.65 1.02 -20.48
N VAL A 207 -1.70 0.92 -19.54
CA VAL A 207 -1.89 1.24 -18.13
C VAL A 207 -0.72 2.06 -17.62
N VAL A 208 -1.01 3.14 -16.90
CA VAL A 208 -0.01 3.83 -16.07
C VAL A 208 -0.43 3.74 -14.62
N PHE A 209 0.42 3.13 -13.80
CA PHE A 209 0.22 3.03 -12.36
C PHE A 209 1.09 4.07 -11.65
N ASP A 210 0.43 5.13 -11.15
CA ASP A 210 1.08 6.26 -10.50
C ASP A 210 1.01 6.16 -8.96
N THR A 211 2.18 6.21 -8.33
CA THR A 211 2.34 6.26 -6.88
C THR A 211 2.91 7.60 -6.39
N GLN A 212 3.20 8.54 -7.31
CA GLN A 212 3.93 9.77 -7.03
C GLN A 212 3.04 11.01 -6.94
N ALA A 213 1.90 11.02 -7.66
CA ALA A 213 1.03 12.19 -7.78
C ALA A 213 1.70 13.43 -8.43
N GLY A 214 1.10 14.61 -8.25
CA GLY A 214 1.67 15.87 -8.68
C GLY A 214 1.93 15.95 -10.19
N GLU A 215 3.09 16.48 -10.58
CA GLU A 215 3.48 16.61 -11.98
C GLU A 215 3.70 15.26 -12.66
N THR A 216 4.18 14.23 -11.94
CA THR A 216 4.32 12.87 -12.48
C THR A 216 2.97 12.34 -12.95
N LEU A 217 1.92 12.49 -12.13
CA LEU A 217 0.56 12.10 -12.52
C LEU A 217 0.08 12.87 -13.77
N LEU A 218 0.32 14.17 -13.84
CA LEU A 218 -0.11 14.98 -15.00
C LEU A 218 0.61 14.57 -16.29
N ARG A 219 1.91 14.27 -16.21
CA ARG A 219 2.73 13.81 -17.34
C ARG A 219 2.43 12.35 -17.71
N SER A 220 1.86 11.55 -16.80
CA SER A 220 1.43 10.17 -17.08
C SER A 220 0.39 10.10 -18.21
N PHE A 221 -0.37 11.18 -18.40
CA PHE A 221 -1.31 11.27 -19.53
C PHE A 221 -0.62 11.47 -20.89
N ASP A 222 0.65 11.86 -20.92
CA ASP A 222 1.43 11.96 -22.15
C ASP A 222 2.08 10.60 -22.53
N ALA A 223 2.07 9.63 -21.61
CA ALA A 223 2.58 8.27 -21.84
C ALA A 223 1.46 7.25 -22.13
N VAL A 224 0.24 7.48 -21.65
CA VAL A 224 -0.88 6.54 -21.82
C VAL A 224 -1.53 6.75 -23.21
N LYS A 225 -1.94 5.64 -23.84
CA LYS A 225 -2.68 5.69 -25.12
C LYS A 225 -4.14 6.13 -24.93
N SER A 226 -4.78 6.55 -26.00
CA SER A 226 -6.24 6.76 -26.00
C SER A 226 -6.95 5.46 -25.67
N GLY A 227 -7.96 5.52 -24.78
CA GLY A 227 -8.66 4.35 -24.25
C GLY A 227 -7.90 3.59 -23.15
N GLY A 228 -6.64 3.94 -22.86
CA GLY A 228 -5.87 3.39 -21.74
C GLY A 228 -6.35 3.92 -20.39
N VAL A 229 -5.68 3.52 -19.30
CA VAL A 229 -6.06 3.93 -17.95
C VAL A 229 -4.85 4.42 -17.14
N VAL A 230 -5.03 5.52 -16.44
CA VAL A 230 -4.11 6.01 -15.39
C VAL A 230 -4.74 5.73 -14.04
N VAL A 231 -4.11 4.84 -13.25
CA VAL A 231 -4.51 4.53 -11.88
C VAL A 231 -3.55 5.22 -10.93
N THR A 232 -4.05 6.02 -9.99
CA THR A 232 -3.21 6.65 -8.97
C THR A 232 -3.63 6.29 -7.55
N VAL A 233 -2.65 6.12 -6.67
CA VAL A 233 -2.82 5.99 -5.21
C VAL A 233 -2.33 7.24 -4.49
N GLY A 234 -1.83 8.19 -5.24
CA GLY A 234 -1.28 9.46 -4.74
C GLY A 234 -2.21 10.64 -4.97
N GLY A 235 -1.85 11.77 -4.39
CA GLY A 235 -2.58 13.00 -4.61
C GLY A 235 -3.90 13.13 -3.85
N ARG A 236 -4.84 13.83 -4.45
CA ARG A 236 -6.15 14.14 -3.86
C ARG A 236 -7.23 13.24 -4.47
N PRO A 237 -8.16 12.76 -3.65
CA PRO A 237 -9.36 12.09 -4.15
C PRO A 237 -10.10 12.95 -5.16
N ASP A 238 -10.69 12.33 -6.17
CA ASP A 238 -11.48 13.02 -7.18
C ASP A 238 -12.97 13.13 -6.78
N ALA A 239 -13.78 13.80 -7.62
CA ALA A 239 -15.20 13.96 -7.36
C ALA A 239 -15.98 12.64 -7.47
N LYS A 240 -15.50 11.66 -8.26
CA LYS A 240 -16.10 10.30 -8.38
C LYS A 240 -15.96 9.57 -7.06
N PHE A 241 -14.72 9.53 -6.53
CA PHE A 241 -14.42 8.97 -5.21
C PHE A 241 -15.23 9.68 -4.11
N ALA A 242 -15.24 11.01 -4.09
CA ALA A 242 -15.91 11.80 -3.07
C ALA A 242 -17.43 11.48 -3.00
N ARG A 243 -18.09 11.30 -4.15
CA ARG A 243 -19.49 10.86 -4.22
C ARG A 243 -19.68 9.43 -3.70
N ALA A 244 -18.84 8.51 -4.15
CA ALA A 244 -18.89 7.11 -3.70
C ALA A 244 -18.62 6.97 -2.19
N TRP A 245 -17.82 7.87 -1.63
CA TRP A 245 -17.51 7.92 -0.19
C TRP A 245 -18.62 8.59 0.64
N GLY A 246 -19.66 9.15 0.02
CA GLY A 246 -20.75 9.84 0.72
C GLY A 246 -20.37 11.22 1.26
N LEU A 247 -19.35 11.88 0.71
CA LEU A 247 -18.95 13.22 1.14
C LEU A 247 -20.01 14.26 0.77
N SER A 248 -20.08 15.36 1.56
CA SER A 248 -21.03 16.43 1.32
C SER A 248 -20.87 17.07 -0.07
N ARG A 249 -21.97 17.56 -0.66
CA ARG A 249 -21.96 18.19 -1.98
C ARG A 249 -20.90 19.30 -2.13
N PRO A 250 -20.72 20.23 -1.18
CA PRO A 250 -19.66 21.25 -1.28
C PRO A 250 -18.25 20.61 -1.40
N LEU A 251 -17.98 19.56 -0.63
CA LEU A 251 -16.68 18.90 -0.63
C LEU A 251 -16.44 18.15 -1.97
N VAL A 252 -17.49 17.54 -2.55
CA VAL A 252 -17.43 16.95 -3.90
C VAL A 252 -17.05 18.01 -4.94
N TRP A 253 -17.67 19.19 -4.89
CA TRP A 253 -17.35 20.31 -5.79
C TRP A 253 -15.91 20.79 -5.62
N ILE A 254 -15.46 20.99 -4.38
CA ILE A 254 -14.08 21.40 -4.08
C ILE A 254 -13.08 20.38 -4.62
N LEU A 255 -13.28 19.09 -4.36
CA LEU A 255 -12.39 18.03 -4.86
C LEU A 255 -12.41 17.95 -6.40
N GLY A 256 -13.56 18.11 -7.04
CA GLY A 256 -13.67 18.22 -8.50
C GLY A 256 -12.89 19.39 -9.07
N PHE A 257 -13.00 20.57 -8.45
CA PHE A 257 -12.24 21.76 -8.86
C PHE A 257 -10.72 21.57 -8.68
N LEU A 258 -10.30 21.02 -7.56
CA LEU A 258 -8.88 20.75 -7.29
C LEU A 258 -8.28 19.74 -8.26
N ASN A 259 -9.07 18.80 -8.77
CA ASN A 259 -8.64 17.79 -9.75
C ASN A 259 -8.91 18.21 -11.21
N ARG A 260 -9.34 19.45 -11.49
CA ARG A 260 -9.71 19.89 -12.86
C ARG A 260 -8.59 19.72 -13.89
N ARG A 261 -7.31 19.88 -13.47
CA ARG A 261 -6.15 19.67 -14.38
C ARG A 261 -6.03 18.21 -14.78
N VAL A 262 -6.15 17.28 -13.82
CA VAL A 262 -6.13 15.82 -14.08
C VAL A 262 -7.30 15.42 -14.98
N ALA A 263 -8.51 15.84 -14.65
CA ALA A 263 -9.71 15.59 -15.47
C ALA A 263 -9.60 16.18 -16.89
N GLY A 264 -8.96 17.34 -17.02
CA GLY A 264 -8.68 17.98 -18.31
C GLY A 264 -7.70 17.16 -19.17
N ARG A 265 -6.62 16.65 -18.55
CA ARG A 265 -5.66 15.76 -19.22
C ARG A 265 -6.32 14.46 -19.66
N ALA A 266 -7.05 13.79 -18.78
CA ALA A 266 -7.77 12.54 -19.09
C ALA A 266 -8.71 12.73 -20.29
N ARG A 267 -9.51 13.82 -20.32
CA ARG A 267 -10.40 14.12 -21.46
C ARG A 267 -9.63 14.40 -22.75
N LYS A 268 -8.52 15.15 -22.67
CA LYS A 268 -7.71 15.49 -23.84
C LYS A 268 -7.08 14.26 -24.49
N THR A 269 -6.62 13.30 -23.70
CA THR A 269 -5.97 12.07 -24.19
C THR A 269 -6.97 10.95 -24.49
N GLY A 270 -8.22 11.06 -24.04
CA GLY A 270 -9.20 9.98 -24.13
C GLY A 270 -8.94 8.80 -23.19
N ALA A 271 -8.02 8.97 -22.22
CA ALA A 271 -7.70 7.95 -21.24
C ALA A 271 -8.66 7.99 -20.03
N ARG A 272 -8.89 6.84 -19.39
CA ARG A 272 -9.60 6.77 -18.11
C ARG A 272 -8.67 7.23 -16.99
N PHE A 273 -9.24 7.86 -15.97
CA PHE A 273 -8.55 8.19 -14.72
C PHE A 273 -9.28 7.55 -13.56
N GLU A 274 -8.53 6.83 -12.72
CA GLU A 274 -9.05 6.15 -11.54
C GLU A 274 -8.19 6.47 -10.31
N TYR A 275 -8.84 7.00 -9.26
CA TYR A 275 -8.22 7.20 -7.96
C TYR A 275 -8.46 5.96 -7.10
N LEU A 276 -7.40 5.26 -6.73
CA LEU A 276 -7.50 4.09 -5.88
C LEU A 276 -7.31 4.48 -4.41
N PHE A 277 -8.36 4.29 -3.61
CA PHE A 277 -8.26 4.24 -2.16
C PHE A 277 -8.34 2.77 -1.74
N MET A 278 -7.18 2.18 -1.51
CA MET A 278 -7.04 0.75 -1.26
C MET A 278 -7.87 0.29 -0.05
N ARG A 279 -8.56 -0.83 -0.19
CA ARG A 279 -9.36 -1.49 0.84
C ARG A 279 -8.63 -2.71 1.42
N ALA A 280 -8.87 -3.02 2.69
CA ALA A 280 -8.47 -4.29 3.26
C ALA A 280 -9.26 -5.45 2.63
N SER A 281 -8.61 -6.58 2.39
CA SER A 281 -9.24 -7.77 1.82
C SER A 281 -8.42 -9.02 2.13
N GLY A 282 -8.90 -9.86 3.02
CA GLY A 282 -8.31 -11.17 3.30
C GLY A 282 -8.34 -12.07 2.08
N GLU A 283 -9.42 -12.04 1.29
CA GLU A 283 -9.55 -12.85 0.06
C GLU A 283 -8.46 -12.51 -0.97
N GLU A 284 -8.15 -11.23 -1.18
CA GLU A 284 -7.09 -10.84 -2.10
C GLU A 284 -5.70 -11.20 -1.53
N LEU A 285 -5.52 -11.08 -0.21
CA LEU A 285 -4.30 -11.54 0.44
C LEU A 285 -4.13 -13.06 0.29
N GLU A 286 -5.17 -13.88 0.37
CA GLU A 286 -5.08 -15.32 0.09
C GLU A 286 -4.57 -15.59 -1.33
N LYS A 287 -5.07 -14.86 -2.34
CA LYS A 287 -4.58 -14.96 -3.72
C LYS A 287 -3.12 -14.53 -3.84
N ILE A 288 -2.73 -13.49 -3.14
CA ILE A 288 -1.33 -13.02 -3.08
C ILE A 288 -0.44 -14.06 -2.40
N ALA A 289 -0.91 -14.72 -1.32
CA ALA A 289 -0.17 -15.77 -0.64
C ALA A 289 0.14 -16.94 -1.58
N VAL A 290 -0.80 -17.35 -2.42
CA VAL A 290 -0.58 -18.39 -3.44
C VAL A 290 0.55 -17.99 -4.39
N LEU A 291 0.57 -16.76 -4.89
CA LEU A 291 1.64 -16.28 -5.79
C LEU A 291 3.01 -16.23 -5.09
N VAL A 292 3.03 -15.91 -3.81
CA VAL A 292 4.24 -15.93 -2.99
C VAL A 292 4.74 -17.37 -2.82
N ASP A 293 3.87 -18.31 -2.47
CA ASP A 293 4.25 -19.71 -2.25
C ASP A 293 4.65 -20.42 -3.55
N GLN A 294 4.16 -19.95 -4.69
CA GLN A 294 4.64 -20.33 -6.02
C GLN A 294 5.99 -19.69 -6.41
N GLY A 295 6.50 -18.73 -5.63
CA GLY A 295 7.73 -18.01 -5.91
C GLY A 295 7.62 -16.92 -6.98
N VAL A 296 6.40 -16.59 -7.41
CA VAL A 296 6.10 -15.51 -8.37
C VAL A 296 6.36 -14.15 -7.74
N ILE A 297 5.89 -13.94 -6.52
CA ILE A 297 6.09 -12.71 -5.76
C ILE A 297 7.13 -12.94 -4.66
N LYS A 298 8.14 -12.08 -4.63
CA LYS A 298 9.17 -12.06 -3.58
C LYS A 298 9.15 -10.71 -2.88
N PRO A 299 9.00 -10.66 -1.55
CA PRO A 299 9.08 -9.41 -0.81
C PRO A 299 10.49 -8.81 -0.91
N ILE A 300 10.58 -7.51 -1.11
CA ILE A 300 11.85 -6.77 -1.13
C ILE A 300 11.93 -5.94 0.14
N LEU A 301 12.84 -6.34 1.02
CA LEU A 301 13.08 -5.67 2.30
C LEU A 301 14.29 -4.75 2.18
N ASP A 302 14.20 -3.57 2.77
CA ASP A 302 15.30 -2.61 2.91
C ASP A 302 15.96 -2.79 4.29
N LYS A 303 15.21 -2.44 5.34
CA LYS A 303 15.68 -2.49 6.74
C LYS A 303 14.65 -3.09 7.67
N THR A 304 15.16 -3.73 8.73
CA THR A 304 14.35 -4.18 9.86
C THR A 304 14.81 -3.45 11.12
N PHE A 305 13.84 -2.94 11.89
CA PHE A 305 14.06 -2.25 13.16
C PHE A 305 13.41 -3.05 14.30
N PRO A 306 13.92 -2.99 15.53
CA PRO A 306 13.19 -3.47 16.71
C PRO A 306 12.01 -2.53 17.03
N LEU A 307 11.08 -2.96 17.87
CA LEU A 307 9.93 -2.14 18.29
C LEU A 307 10.36 -0.83 18.95
N GLU A 308 11.44 -0.84 19.71
CA GLU A 308 12.02 0.34 20.34
C GLU A 308 12.51 1.38 19.32
N GLY A 309 12.89 0.94 18.13
CA GLY A 309 13.31 1.78 17.00
C GLY A 309 12.17 2.16 16.05
N ALA A 310 10.91 1.91 16.39
CA ALA A 310 9.78 2.09 15.49
C ALA A 310 9.59 3.54 15.01
N ALA A 311 9.84 4.53 15.86
CA ALA A 311 9.76 5.94 15.48
C ALA A 311 10.85 6.30 14.44
N GLU A 312 12.07 5.74 14.59
CA GLU A 312 13.15 5.88 13.62
C GLU A 312 12.79 5.23 12.28
N ALA A 313 12.19 4.04 12.32
CA ALA A 313 11.73 3.33 11.13
C ALA A 313 10.72 4.17 10.31
N VAL A 314 9.75 4.80 10.98
CA VAL A 314 8.79 5.71 10.32
C VAL A 314 9.51 6.92 9.71
N SER A 315 10.41 7.55 10.45
CA SER A 315 11.21 8.70 9.97
C SER A 315 12.11 8.32 8.81
N TYR A 316 12.66 7.11 8.81
CA TYR A 316 13.46 6.60 7.69
C TYR A 316 12.63 6.45 6.41
N VAL A 317 11.41 5.90 6.49
CA VAL A 317 10.51 5.82 5.33
C VAL A 317 10.09 7.22 4.85
N GLU A 318 9.81 8.14 5.77
CA GLU A 318 9.46 9.53 5.46
C GLU A 318 10.57 10.26 4.70
N SER A 319 11.84 9.91 4.96
CA SER A 319 12.98 10.49 4.23
C SER A 319 13.01 10.15 2.73
N GLY A 320 12.18 9.21 2.26
CA GLY A 320 12.10 8.78 0.86
C GLY A 320 13.31 8.00 0.35
N ARG A 321 14.20 7.53 1.24
CA ARG A 321 15.43 6.81 0.86
C ARG A 321 15.27 5.30 0.78
N SER A 322 14.16 4.75 1.29
CA SER A 322 13.92 3.31 1.35
C SER A 322 13.77 2.69 -0.04
N VAL A 323 14.30 1.47 -0.18
CA VAL A 323 14.17 0.61 -1.36
C VAL A 323 13.40 -0.65 -0.95
N GLY A 324 12.21 -0.87 -1.52
CA GLY A 324 11.31 -1.91 -1.01
C GLY A 324 10.64 -1.49 0.30
N LYS A 325 10.61 -2.39 1.29
CA LYS A 325 9.85 -2.24 2.53
C LYS A 325 10.72 -2.16 3.78
N VAL A 326 10.31 -1.33 4.71
CA VAL A 326 10.86 -1.24 6.07
C VAL A 326 9.93 -1.96 7.03
N VAL A 327 10.48 -2.81 7.88
CA VAL A 327 9.72 -3.67 8.79
C VAL A 327 10.20 -3.46 10.22
N ILE A 328 9.27 -3.52 11.16
CA ILE A 328 9.50 -3.48 12.59
C ILE A 328 9.28 -4.89 13.13
N ARG A 329 10.30 -5.49 13.73
CA ARG A 329 10.19 -6.74 14.47
C ARG A 329 9.66 -6.41 15.86
N VAL A 330 8.49 -6.95 16.21
CA VAL A 330 7.81 -6.67 17.48
C VAL A 330 8.17 -7.72 18.52
N ALA A 331 8.18 -8.99 18.13
CA ALA A 331 8.55 -10.12 19.00
C ALA A 331 9.29 -11.20 18.20
N ASN A 332 10.07 -11.99 18.89
CA ASN A 332 10.74 -13.18 18.35
C ASN A 332 9.76 -14.37 18.22
#